data_0b87b5d6839b30cd5a69e8d3de6fd2c0
#
_entry.id   0b87b5d6839b30cd5a69e8d3de6fd2c0
#
_cell.length_a   1.000
_cell.length_b   1.000
_cell.length_c   1.000
_cell.angle_alpha   90.00
_cell.angle_beta   90.00
_cell.angle_gamma   90.00
#
_symmetry.space_group_name_H-M   'P 1'
#
loop_
_entity.id
_entity.type
_entity.pdbx_description
1 polymer ?
#
loop_
_entity_poly.entity_id
_entity_poly.type
_entity_poly.pdbx_seq_one_letter_code
_entity_poly.pdbx_strand_id
1 'polypeptide(L)'
;MQKLFLILIALILAGCAGNPADKRELTEAEHYGEARKLLDRKTFLDAIEQFEELEARFPYGDFTEQAQIDLIYARYRSLDYPGATAQAERFIRTYPTHEHLDYVLYLRGLAHYYMEQGLFDRVFGSDKAPRDLATMKDAFRDFDELVRRYPDSQYAPDARNRMLFIRNLLAEQEIIAARYYARRQAYIAAANRAQDVIRHFQQTSSVEEALAILSKSYESLEQPVLAAKGRDLLRQNWPDSKWLDEDQVAIDWWPSGERNWLSLLTFDLLK
;
A
#
# COMPACT_ATOMS: atom_id res chain seq x y z
N MET A 1 52.24 -30.96 39.88
CA MET A 1 51.06 -30.12 39.58
C MET A 1 51.23 -29.39 38.23
N GLN A 2 52.36 -28.76 37.93
CA GLN A 2 52.62 -28.02 36.71
C GLN A 2 52.53 -28.86 35.41
N LYS A 3 53.02 -30.10 35.41
CA LYS A 3 52.94 -31.04 34.28
C LYS A 3 51.52 -31.51 33.98
N LEU A 4 50.67 -31.65 35.01
CA LEU A 4 49.27 -32.05 34.89
C LEU A 4 48.43 -30.90 34.25
N PHE A 5 48.79 -29.66 34.60
CA PHE A 5 48.13 -28.46 34.04
C PHE A 5 48.47 -28.24 32.56
N LEU A 6 49.73 -28.54 32.15
CA LEU A 6 50.12 -28.46 30.76
C LEU A 6 49.47 -29.55 29.88
N ILE A 7 49.21 -30.74 30.45
CA ILE A 7 48.50 -31.81 29.72
C ILE A 7 47.02 -31.46 29.60
N LEU A 8 46.44 -30.83 30.58
CA LEU A 8 45.00 -30.38 30.55
C LEU A 8 44.83 -29.28 29.49
N ILE A 9 45.76 -28.32 29.40
CA ILE A 9 45.75 -27.26 28.37
C ILE A 9 45.93 -27.85 26.97
N ALA A 10 46.81 -28.83 26.80
CA ALA A 10 47.03 -29.52 25.53
C ALA A 10 45.79 -30.30 25.04
N LEU A 11 45.04 -30.93 25.99
CA LEU A 11 43.77 -31.61 25.72
C LEU A 11 42.66 -30.65 25.30
N ILE A 12 42.58 -29.45 25.90
CA ILE A 12 41.60 -28.42 25.55
C ILE A 12 41.87 -27.83 24.18
N LEU A 13 43.16 -27.65 23.82
CA LEU A 13 43.56 -27.15 22.47
C LEU A 13 43.37 -28.20 21.35
N ALA A 14 43.45 -29.50 21.67
CA ALA A 14 43.18 -30.57 20.71
C ALA A 14 41.67 -30.73 20.40
N GLY A 15 40.78 -30.29 21.30
CA GLY A 15 39.32 -30.38 21.13
C GLY A 15 38.72 -29.40 20.10
N CYS A 16 39.47 -28.37 19.69
CA CYS A 16 39.00 -27.37 18.69
C CYS A 16 39.46 -27.66 17.27
N ALA A 17 40.22 -28.70 17.01
CA ALA A 17 40.51 -29.19 15.68
C ALA A 17 39.34 -30.05 15.16
N GLY A 18 38.15 -29.45 15.08
CA GLY A 18 37.07 -30.01 14.28
C GLY A 18 37.59 -30.08 12.85
N ASN A 19 37.71 -31.31 12.35
CA ASN A 19 38.02 -31.59 10.96
C ASN A 19 37.15 -30.66 10.11
N PRO A 20 37.65 -29.84 9.18
CA PRO A 20 36.84 -29.31 8.12
C PRO A 20 36.43 -30.52 7.30
N ALA A 21 35.37 -31.22 7.77
CA ALA A 21 34.71 -32.20 6.93
C ALA A 21 34.52 -31.52 5.59
N ASP A 22 35.07 -32.13 4.56
CA ASP A 22 34.94 -31.80 3.15
C ASP A 22 33.42 -31.48 2.91
N LYS A 23 33.06 -30.23 3.16
CA LYS A 23 31.69 -29.76 2.86
C LYS A 23 31.65 -29.74 1.35
N ARG A 24 31.26 -30.88 0.77
CA ARG A 24 30.92 -30.93 -0.64
C ARG A 24 30.14 -29.67 -0.97
N GLU A 25 30.63 -28.87 -1.88
CA GLU A 25 29.91 -27.71 -2.37
C GLU A 25 28.62 -28.20 -2.98
N LEU A 26 27.52 -27.65 -2.48
CA LEU A 26 26.17 -27.95 -2.99
C LEU A 26 26.08 -27.46 -4.44
N THR A 27 25.45 -28.25 -5.27
CA THR A 27 25.06 -27.83 -6.62
C THR A 27 23.98 -26.78 -6.54
N GLU A 28 23.76 -26.02 -7.61
CA GLU A 28 22.68 -25.03 -7.70
C GLU A 28 21.32 -25.65 -7.35
N ALA A 29 21.00 -26.82 -7.90
CA ALA A 29 19.74 -27.53 -7.64
C ALA A 29 19.58 -27.93 -6.16
N GLU A 30 20.68 -28.31 -5.49
CA GLU A 30 20.67 -28.65 -4.07
C GLU A 30 20.45 -27.38 -3.22
N HIS A 31 21.13 -26.26 -3.53
CA HIS A 31 20.90 -24.97 -2.87
C HIS A 31 19.45 -24.52 -3.02
N TYR A 32 18.91 -24.56 -4.23
CA TYR A 32 17.51 -24.22 -4.49
C TYR A 32 16.55 -25.12 -3.70
N GLY A 33 16.83 -26.45 -3.70
CA GLY A 33 16.01 -27.41 -2.97
C GLY A 33 16.01 -27.17 -1.43
N GLU A 34 17.13 -26.75 -0.86
CA GLU A 34 17.21 -26.40 0.57
C GLU A 34 16.44 -25.11 0.87
N ALA A 35 16.62 -24.06 0.06
CA ALA A 35 15.89 -22.82 0.19
C ALA A 35 14.34 -23.03 0.08
N ARG A 36 13.91 -23.87 -0.86
CA ARG A 36 12.50 -24.24 -1.03
C ARG A 36 11.94 -24.96 0.21
N LYS A 37 12.68 -25.88 0.81
CA LYS A 37 12.27 -26.57 2.04
C LYS A 37 12.06 -25.59 3.19
N LEU A 38 12.91 -24.56 3.31
CA LEU A 38 12.78 -23.52 4.32
C LEU A 38 11.53 -22.66 4.06
N LEU A 39 11.28 -22.32 2.80
CA LEU A 39 10.09 -21.58 2.37
C LEU A 39 8.81 -22.37 2.69
N ASP A 40 8.76 -23.66 2.40
CA ASP A 40 7.63 -24.55 2.65
C ASP A 40 7.36 -24.71 4.17
N ARG A 41 8.44 -24.70 4.98
CA ARG A 41 8.35 -24.69 6.44
C ARG A 41 7.98 -23.32 7.01
N LYS A 42 7.84 -22.30 6.17
CA LYS A 42 7.53 -20.91 6.55
C LYS A 42 8.62 -20.25 7.41
N THR A 43 9.84 -20.75 7.36
CA THR A 43 11.03 -20.11 7.95
C THR A 43 11.59 -19.10 6.95
N PHE A 44 10.84 -17.99 6.77
CA PHE A 44 11.07 -17.07 5.67
C PHE A 44 12.41 -16.35 5.74
N LEU A 45 12.90 -16.03 6.94
CA LEU A 45 14.21 -15.36 7.09
C LEU A 45 15.36 -16.26 6.65
N ASP A 46 15.32 -17.53 7.06
CA ASP A 46 16.35 -18.50 6.64
C ASP A 46 16.24 -18.78 5.13
N ALA A 47 15.01 -18.82 4.59
CA ALA A 47 14.81 -18.98 3.15
C ALA A 47 15.40 -17.79 2.35
N ILE A 48 15.22 -16.55 2.84
CA ILE A 48 15.81 -15.35 2.23
C ILE A 48 17.33 -15.49 2.15
N GLU A 49 18.00 -15.84 3.27
CA GLU A 49 19.45 -16.01 3.30
C GLU A 49 19.93 -17.05 2.28
N GLN A 50 19.25 -18.19 2.19
CA GLN A 50 19.59 -19.25 1.25
C GLN A 50 19.35 -18.87 -0.22
N PHE A 51 18.28 -18.14 -0.53
CA PHE A 51 18.05 -17.64 -1.89
C PHE A 51 19.07 -16.55 -2.29
N GLU A 52 19.46 -15.69 -1.35
CA GLU A 52 20.49 -14.67 -1.60
C GLU A 52 21.87 -15.32 -1.82
N GLU A 53 22.20 -16.36 -1.05
CA GLU A 53 23.42 -17.14 -1.25
C GLU A 53 23.42 -17.83 -2.62
N LEU A 54 22.29 -18.42 -3.03
CA LEU A 54 22.15 -19.04 -4.34
C LEU A 54 22.37 -18.01 -5.45
N GLU A 55 21.73 -16.84 -5.37
CA GLU A 55 21.88 -15.79 -6.37
C GLU A 55 23.33 -15.28 -6.46
N ALA A 56 24.02 -15.17 -5.32
CA ALA A 56 25.42 -14.74 -5.28
C ALA A 56 26.37 -15.77 -5.90
N ARG A 57 26.10 -17.07 -5.71
CA ARG A 57 26.96 -18.15 -6.22
C ARG A 57 26.66 -18.50 -7.67
N PHE A 58 25.40 -18.45 -8.07
CA PHE A 58 24.91 -18.88 -9.39
C PHE A 58 24.09 -17.79 -10.07
N PRO A 59 24.70 -16.63 -10.41
CA PRO A 59 23.94 -15.48 -10.93
C PRO A 59 23.30 -15.71 -12.31
N TYR A 60 23.68 -16.76 -13.01
CA TYR A 60 23.19 -17.14 -14.34
C TYR A 60 22.81 -18.62 -14.40
N GLY A 61 22.44 -19.20 -13.29
CA GLY A 61 22.06 -20.60 -13.20
C GLY A 61 20.64 -20.88 -13.67
N ASP A 62 20.32 -22.16 -13.82
CA ASP A 62 19.01 -22.61 -14.31
C ASP A 62 17.87 -22.31 -13.31
N PHE A 63 18.17 -22.21 -12.01
CA PHE A 63 17.20 -21.93 -10.95
C PHE A 63 17.18 -20.46 -10.53
N THR A 64 18.04 -19.62 -11.08
CA THR A 64 18.18 -18.22 -10.61
C THR A 64 16.90 -17.41 -10.79
N GLU A 65 16.22 -17.52 -11.94
CA GLU A 65 14.97 -16.77 -12.18
C GLU A 65 13.88 -17.18 -11.18
N GLN A 66 13.70 -18.49 -10.97
CA GLN A 66 12.72 -18.99 -10.01
C GLN A 66 13.10 -18.64 -8.57
N ALA A 67 14.38 -18.72 -8.21
CA ALA A 67 14.87 -18.33 -6.89
C ALA A 67 14.62 -16.86 -6.59
N GLN A 68 14.77 -15.98 -7.58
CA GLN A 68 14.44 -14.55 -7.43
C GLN A 68 12.94 -14.32 -7.17
N ILE A 69 12.05 -15.05 -7.85
CA ILE A 69 10.60 -14.99 -7.60
C ILE A 69 10.28 -15.49 -6.18
N ASP A 70 10.86 -16.62 -5.78
CA ASP A 70 10.67 -17.18 -4.44
C ASP A 70 11.25 -16.27 -3.34
N LEU A 71 12.35 -15.56 -3.62
CA LEU A 71 12.92 -14.54 -2.73
C LEU A 71 11.95 -13.34 -2.54
N ILE A 72 11.32 -12.85 -3.62
CA ILE A 72 10.29 -11.81 -3.52
C ILE A 72 9.15 -12.28 -2.60
N TYR A 73 8.68 -13.51 -2.79
CA TYR A 73 7.63 -14.08 -1.95
C TYR A 73 8.06 -14.24 -0.49
N ALA A 74 9.28 -14.73 -0.23
CA ALA A 74 9.82 -14.90 1.11
C ALA A 74 9.91 -13.55 1.85
N ARG A 75 10.42 -12.49 1.18
CA ARG A 75 10.48 -11.14 1.72
C ARG A 75 9.09 -10.58 2.02
N TYR A 76 8.14 -10.73 1.11
CA TYR A 76 6.75 -10.34 1.33
C TYR A 76 6.16 -11.06 2.56
N ARG A 77 6.40 -12.37 2.71
CA ARG A 77 5.86 -13.18 3.81
C ARG A 77 6.55 -12.90 5.16
N SER A 78 7.82 -12.46 5.14
CA SER A 78 8.55 -12.00 6.34
C SER A 78 8.21 -10.56 6.73
N LEU A 79 7.31 -9.88 6.00
CA LEU A 79 6.93 -8.47 6.17
C LEU A 79 8.05 -7.48 5.78
N ASP A 80 9.10 -7.94 5.10
CA ASP A 80 10.10 -7.07 4.46
C ASP A 80 9.54 -6.53 3.14
N TYR A 81 8.53 -5.66 3.23
CA TYR A 81 7.88 -5.08 2.05
C TYR A 81 8.82 -4.22 1.21
N PRO A 82 9.69 -3.36 1.79
CA PRO A 82 10.68 -2.62 1.01
C PRO A 82 11.63 -3.54 0.24
N GLY A 83 12.13 -4.60 0.86
CA GLY A 83 12.97 -5.59 0.21
C GLY A 83 12.24 -6.34 -0.91
N ALA A 84 10.98 -6.71 -0.68
CA ALA A 84 10.14 -7.37 -1.69
C ALA A 84 9.91 -6.47 -2.91
N THR A 85 9.60 -5.18 -2.73
CA THR A 85 9.39 -4.23 -3.83
C THR A 85 10.67 -4.00 -4.62
N ALA A 86 11.81 -3.78 -3.95
CA ALA A 86 13.09 -3.58 -4.62
C ALA A 86 13.53 -4.81 -5.45
N GLN A 87 13.35 -6.02 -4.90
CA GLN A 87 13.64 -7.26 -5.60
C GLN A 87 12.73 -7.47 -6.81
N ALA A 88 11.41 -7.20 -6.65
CA ALA A 88 10.44 -7.30 -7.73
C ALA A 88 10.74 -6.31 -8.86
N GLU A 89 11.11 -5.06 -8.56
CA GLU A 89 11.51 -4.08 -9.55
C GLU A 89 12.76 -4.51 -10.32
N ARG A 90 13.75 -5.09 -9.61
CA ARG A 90 14.95 -5.64 -10.25
C ARG A 90 14.58 -6.77 -11.21
N PHE A 91 13.74 -7.71 -10.76
CA PHE A 91 13.27 -8.83 -11.59
C PHE A 91 12.55 -8.34 -12.86
N ILE A 92 11.60 -7.41 -12.72
CA ILE A 92 10.84 -6.86 -13.85
C ILE A 92 11.75 -6.20 -14.88
N ARG A 93 12.79 -5.49 -14.45
CA ARG A 93 13.78 -4.86 -15.36
C ARG A 93 14.65 -5.88 -16.06
N THR A 94 15.04 -6.96 -15.37
CA THR A 94 15.94 -7.98 -15.91
C THR A 94 15.20 -8.95 -16.83
N TYR A 95 13.98 -9.31 -16.48
CA TYR A 95 13.16 -10.33 -17.17
C TYR A 95 11.78 -9.79 -17.60
N PRO A 96 11.71 -8.81 -18.52
CA PRO A 96 10.46 -8.09 -18.83
C PRO A 96 9.41 -8.92 -19.56
N THR A 97 9.77 -10.14 -20.00
CA THR A 97 8.90 -11.06 -20.74
C THR A 97 8.75 -12.42 -20.06
N HIS A 98 9.17 -12.55 -18.80
CA HIS A 98 9.09 -13.81 -18.06
C HIS A 98 7.63 -14.27 -17.91
N GLU A 99 7.37 -15.58 -17.98
CA GLU A 99 6.03 -16.16 -17.94
C GLU A 99 5.28 -15.88 -16.63
N HIS A 100 5.98 -15.74 -15.49
CA HIS A 100 5.40 -15.45 -14.18
C HIS A 100 5.48 -13.97 -13.79
N LEU A 101 5.61 -13.07 -14.78
CA LEU A 101 5.70 -11.63 -14.49
C LEU A 101 4.40 -11.07 -13.88
N ASP A 102 3.27 -11.69 -14.18
CA ASP A 102 1.99 -11.39 -13.55
C ASP A 102 2.03 -11.62 -12.03
N TYR A 103 2.62 -12.72 -11.59
CA TYR A 103 2.81 -13.01 -10.17
C TYR A 103 3.75 -12.02 -9.49
N VAL A 104 4.84 -11.65 -10.14
CA VAL A 104 5.80 -10.66 -9.60
C VAL A 104 5.15 -9.28 -9.45
N LEU A 105 4.38 -8.83 -10.46
CA LEU A 105 3.60 -7.60 -10.37
C LEU A 105 2.58 -7.65 -9.22
N TYR A 106 1.92 -8.78 -9.06
CA TYR A 106 0.97 -9.00 -7.97
C TYR A 106 1.64 -8.91 -6.60
N LEU A 107 2.79 -9.57 -6.40
CA LEU A 107 3.55 -9.52 -5.15
C LEU A 107 4.04 -8.11 -4.84
N ARG A 108 4.52 -7.35 -5.86
CA ARG A 108 4.94 -5.96 -5.69
C ARG A 108 3.76 -5.09 -5.26
N GLY A 109 2.62 -5.25 -5.91
CA GLY A 109 1.38 -4.55 -5.54
C GLY A 109 0.92 -4.89 -4.12
N LEU A 110 1.00 -6.16 -3.70
CA LEU A 110 0.72 -6.57 -2.33
C LEU A 110 1.69 -5.95 -1.32
N ALA A 111 2.99 -5.92 -1.63
CA ALA A 111 4.00 -5.33 -0.76
C ALA A 111 3.74 -3.83 -0.56
N HIS A 112 3.48 -3.05 -1.62
CA HIS A 112 3.09 -1.65 -1.51
C HIS A 112 1.78 -1.48 -0.72
N TYR A 113 0.78 -2.34 -0.96
CA TYR A 113 -0.51 -2.30 -0.27
C TYR A 113 -0.39 -2.48 1.24
N TYR A 114 0.49 -3.39 1.69
CA TYR A 114 0.67 -3.69 3.11
C TYR A 114 1.78 -2.85 3.78
N MET A 115 2.61 -2.14 3.02
CA MET A 115 3.71 -1.34 3.56
C MET A 115 3.23 -0.26 4.55
N GLU A 116 2.08 0.35 4.27
CA GLU A 116 1.51 1.42 5.09
C GLU A 116 0.63 0.89 6.23
N GLN A 117 0.12 -0.33 6.10
CA GLN A 117 -0.58 -1.01 7.17
C GLN A 117 0.42 -1.50 8.22
N GLY A 118 1.07 -0.56 8.93
CA GLY A 118 2.02 -0.88 9.97
C GLY A 118 1.42 -1.83 11.02
N LEU A 119 2.28 -2.52 11.78
CA LEU A 119 1.88 -3.45 12.84
C LEU A 119 0.88 -2.82 13.84
N PHE A 120 0.94 -1.51 14.03
CA PHE A 120 0.08 -0.74 14.92
C PHE A 120 -1.38 -0.66 14.45
N ASP A 121 -1.62 -0.47 13.15
CA ASP A 121 -2.98 -0.38 12.61
C ASP A 121 -3.68 -1.74 12.60
N ARG A 122 -2.92 -2.84 12.48
CA ARG A 122 -3.44 -4.21 12.59
C ARG A 122 -3.89 -4.57 14.01
N VAL A 123 -3.24 -4.01 15.05
CA VAL A 123 -3.46 -4.38 16.45
C VAL A 123 -4.45 -3.44 17.13
N PHE A 124 -4.47 -2.17 16.78
CA PHE A 124 -5.18 -1.13 17.52
C PHE A 124 -6.31 -0.45 16.74
N GLY A 125 -6.59 -0.83 15.49
CA GLY A 125 -7.71 -0.33 14.70
C GLY A 125 -7.82 1.20 14.76
N SER A 126 -6.93 1.92 14.10
CA SER A 126 -6.99 3.38 14.14
C SER A 126 -8.01 3.91 13.12
N ASP A 127 -9.06 4.59 13.57
CA ASP A 127 -9.97 5.42 12.76
C ASP A 127 -9.28 6.67 12.17
N LYS A 128 -7.94 6.66 12.09
CA LYS A 128 -7.20 7.80 11.56
C LYS A 128 -7.14 7.70 10.04
N ALA A 129 -7.67 8.73 9.40
CA ALA A 129 -7.45 8.94 7.97
C ALA A 129 -5.98 8.70 7.63
N PRO A 130 -5.66 7.90 6.60
CA PRO A 130 -4.30 7.61 6.21
C PRO A 130 -3.56 8.93 5.97
N ARG A 131 -2.43 9.10 6.64
CA ARG A 131 -1.66 10.36 6.59
C ARG A 131 -0.94 10.53 5.26
N ASP A 132 -0.47 9.43 4.70
CA ASP A 132 0.18 9.40 3.38
C ASP A 132 -0.33 8.18 2.61
N LEU A 133 -0.87 8.39 1.42
CA LEU A 133 -1.36 7.32 0.54
C LEU A 133 -0.41 7.09 -0.66
N ALA A 134 0.86 7.49 -0.56
CA ALA A 134 1.82 7.32 -1.64
C ALA A 134 1.98 5.83 -2.01
N THR A 135 2.18 4.97 -1.02
CA THR A 135 2.33 3.52 -1.23
C THR A 135 1.05 2.87 -1.76
N MET A 136 -0.14 3.38 -1.36
CA MET A 136 -1.42 2.93 -1.94
C MET A 136 -1.55 3.31 -3.42
N LYS A 137 -1.05 4.49 -3.83
CA LYS A 137 -0.99 4.88 -5.24
C LYS A 137 -0.03 4.00 -6.02
N ASP A 138 1.09 3.61 -5.41
CA ASP A 138 2.04 2.68 -6.01
C ASP A 138 1.41 1.29 -6.16
N ALA A 139 0.74 0.77 -5.12
CA ALA A 139 -0.02 -0.47 -5.20
C ALA A 139 -1.08 -0.46 -6.30
N PHE A 140 -1.81 0.66 -6.43
CA PHE A 140 -2.80 0.82 -7.50
C PHE A 140 -2.15 0.71 -8.89
N ARG A 141 -0.99 1.36 -9.11
CA ARG A 141 -0.27 1.29 -10.38
C ARG A 141 0.20 -0.12 -10.71
N ASP A 142 0.69 -0.86 -9.72
CA ASP A 142 1.14 -2.25 -9.91
C ASP A 142 -0.02 -3.17 -10.28
N PHE A 143 -1.15 -3.07 -9.57
CA PHE A 143 -2.35 -3.83 -9.88
C PHE A 143 -2.95 -3.44 -11.23
N ASP A 144 -2.95 -2.16 -11.59
CA ASP A 144 -3.41 -1.67 -12.89
C ASP A 144 -2.52 -2.20 -14.03
N GLU A 145 -1.20 -2.20 -13.85
CA GLU A 145 -0.26 -2.80 -14.79
C GLU A 145 -0.53 -4.29 -14.98
N LEU A 146 -0.71 -5.04 -13.89
CA LEU A 146 -1.06 -6.45 -13.92
C LEU A 146 -2.36 -6.70 -14.70
N VAL A 147 -3.43 -5.99 -14.36
CA VAL A 147 -4.75 -6.21 -14.98
C VAL A 147 -4.75 -5.85 -16.47
N ARG A 148 -3.98 -4.82 -16.88
CA ARG A 148 -3.89 -4.42 -18.29
C ARG A 148 -3.01 -5.35 -19.12
N ARG A 149 -1.87 -5.79 -18.58
CA ARG A 149 -0.94 -6.65 -19.32
C ARG A 149 -1.35 -8.11 -19.30
N TYR A 150 -1.98 -8.55 -18.21
CA TYR A 150 -2.34 -9.95 -17.96
C TYR A 150 -3.79 -10.07 -17.49
N PRO A 151 -4.79 -9.71 -18.33
CA PRO A 151 -6.21 -9.68 -17.94
C PRO A 151 -6.75 -11.04 -17.52
N ASP A 152 -6.15 -12.13 -18.03
CA ASP A 152 -6.53 -13.53 -17.78
C ASP A 152 -5.71 -14.18 -16.66
N SER A 153 -4.81 -13.43 -16.00
CA SER A 153 -4.06 -13.93 -14.86
C SER A 153 -4.99 -14.30 -13.71
N GLN A 154 -4.68 -15.40 -13.02
CA GLN A 154 -5.39 -15.82 -11.81
C GLN A 154 -5.38 -14.75 -10.68
N TYR A 155 -4.44 -13.82 -10.71
CA TYR A 155 -4.32 -12.73 -9.74
C TYR A 155 -5.15 -11.50 -10.11
N ALA A 156 -5.59 -11.37 -11.37
CA ALA A 156 -6.31 -10.21 -11.85
C ALA A 156 -7.63 -9.93 -11.12
N PRO A 157 -8.45 -10.93 -10.72
CA PRO A 157 -9.67 -10.67 -9.96
C PRO A 157 -9.42 -10.02 -8.60
N ASP A 158 -8.44 -10.53 -7.83
CA ASP A 158 -8.07 -9.94 -6.53
C ASP A 158 -7.46 -8.54 -6.71
N ALA A 159 -6.60 -8.36 -7.70
CA ALA A 159 -6.03 -7.07 -8.03
C ALA A 159 -7.11 -6.01 -8.31
N ARG A 160 -8.16 -6.35 -9.11
CA ARG A 160 -9.30 -5.45 -9.37
C ARG A 160 -10.04 -5.08 -8.09
N ASN A 161 -10.28 -6.03 -7.19
CA ASN A 161 -10.94 -5.76 -5.91
C ASN A 161 -10.13 -4.80 -5.03
N ARG A 162 -8.80 -4.99 -4.98
CA ARG A 162 -7.90 -4.08 -4.26
C ARG A 162 -7.87 -2.70 -4.89
N MET A 163 -7.85 -2.60 -6.21
CA MET A 163 -7.94 -1.32 -6.92
C MET A 163 -9.23 -0.57 -6.58
N LEU A 164 -10.37 -1.25 -6.50
CA LEU A 164 -11.64 -0.64 -6.06
C LEU A 164 -11.54 -0.11 -4.63
N PHE A 165 -10.97 -0.89 -3.72
CA PHE A 165 -10.74 -0.47 -2.35
C PHE A 165 -9.84 0.78 -2.28
N ILE A 166 -8.70 0.76 -2.97
CA ILE A 166 -7.75 1.88 -3.01
C ILE A 166 -8.41 3.13 -3.59
N ARG A 167 -9.20 3.01 -4.66
CA ARG A 167 -9.93 4.16 -5.24
C ARG A 167 -10.90 4.79 -4.25
N ASN A 168 -11.64 3.98 -3.49
CA ASN A 168 -12.53 4.51 -2.44
C ASN A 168 -11.74 5.22 -1.34
N LEU A 169 -10.60 4.66 -0.92
CA LEU A 169 -9.73 5.26 0.08
C LEU A 169 -9.15 6.61 -0.37
N LEU A 170 -8.70 6.70 -1.62
CA LEU A 170 -8.18 7.93 -2.21
C LEU A 170 -9.27 8.99 -2.36
N ALA A 171 -10.49 8.60 -2.76
CA ALA A 171 -11.63 9.49 -2.84
C ALA A 171 -12.03 10.04 -1.47
N GLU A 172 -12.06 9.18 -0.44
CA GLU A 172 -12.37 9.61 0.93
C GLU A 172 -11.33 10.59 1.47
N GLN A 173 -10.04 10.42 1.15
CA GLN A 173 -8.99 11.38 1.51
C GLN A 173 -9.28 12.78 0.93
N GLU A 174 -9.71 12.86 -0.34
CA GLU A 174 -10.09 14.14 -0.95
C GLU A 174 -11.34 14.73 -0.29
N ILE A 175 -12.32 13.91 0.11
CA ILE A 175 -13.48 14.37 0.86
C ILE A 175 -13.10 14.93 2.25
N ILE A 176 -12.20 14.25 2.96
CA ILE A 176 -11.69 14.74 4.26
C ILE A 176 -11.04 16.12 4.08
N ALA A 177 -10.22 16.27 3.03
CA ALA A 177 -9.61 17.55 2.70
C ALA A 177 -10.68 18.62 2.33
N ALA A 178 -11.70 18.25 1.56
CA ALA A 178 -12.80 19.14 1.21
C ALA A 178 -13.56 19.61 2.45
N ARG A 179 -13.93 18.69 3.36
CA ARG A 179 -14.55 19.00 4.65
C ARG A 179 -13.70 19.96 5.49
N TYR A 180 -12.39 19.72 5.55
CA TYR A 180 -11.46 20.58 6.27
C TYR A 180 -11.44 22.01 5.73
N TYR A 181 -11.35 22.17 4.40
CA TYR A 181 -11.37 23.50 3.78
C TYR A 181 -12.73 24.19 3.93
N ALA A 182 -13.83 23.45 3.79
CA ALA A 182 -15.18 24.00 3.97
C ALA A 182 -15.39 24.55 5.39
N ARG A 183 -14.99 23.80 6.42
CA ARG A 183 -15.06 24.27 7.83
C ARG A 183 -14.24 25.52 8.08
N ARG A 184 -13.17 25.74 7.33
CA ARG A 184 -12.34 26.95 7.36
C ARG A 184 -12.87 28.07 6.45
N GLN A 185 -14.03 27.87 5.83
CA GLN A 185 -14.64 28.81 4.87
C GLN A 185 -13.76 29.08 3.65
N ALA A 186 -12.80 28.19 3.35
CA ALA A 186 -12.00 28.21 2.15
C ALA A 186 -12.75 27.49 1.00
N TYR A 187 -13.90 28.05 0.61
CA TYR A 187 -14.87 27.41 -0.27
C TYR A 187 -14.33 27.08 -1.67
N ILE A 188 -13.41 27.90 -2.21
CA ILE A 188 -12.74 27.58 -3.49
C ILE A 188 -11.93 26.30 -3.36
N ALA A 189 -11.16 26.15 -2.27
CA ALA A 189 -10.35 24.95 -2.05
C ALA A 189 -11.24 23.73 -1.80
N ALA A 190 -12.34 23.88 -1.04
CA ALA A 190 -13.32 22.81 -0.83
C ALA A 190 -13.95 22.36 -2.15
N ALA A 191 -14.37 23.30 -3.00
CA ALA A 191 -14.94 23.03 -4.31
C ALA A 191 -13.95 22.29 -5.23
N ASN A 192 -12.68 22.70 -5.24
CA ASN A 192 -11.65 22.03 -6.04
C ASN A 192 -11.45 20.57 -5.62
N ARG A 193 -11.37 20.29 -4.30
CA ARG A 193 -11.25 18.91 -3.80
C ARG A 193 -12.46 18.06 -4.16
N ALA A 194 -13.66 18.59 -3.95
CA ALA A 194 -14.89 17.91 -4.36
C ALA A 194 -14.93 17.65 -5.88
N GLN A 195 -14.48 18.61 -6.69
CA GLN A 195 -14.40 18.45 -8.14
C GLN A 195 -13.40 17.38 -8.56
N ASP A 196 -12.28 17.24 -7.85
CA ASP A 196 -11.29 16.18 -8.10
C ASP A 196 -11.90 14.79 -7.86
N VAL A 197 -12.72 14.62 -6.82
CA VAL A 197 -13.49 13.38 -6.59
C VAL A 197 -14.41 13.08 -7.76
N ILE A 198 -15.20 14.06 -8.19
CA ILE A 198 -16.17 13.89 -9.28
C ILE A 198 -15.47 13.55 -10.61
N ARG A 199 -14.29 14.09 -10.84
CA ARG A 199 -13.54 13.86 -12.10
C ARG A 199 -12.79 12.53 -12.13
N HIS A 200 -12.13 12.18 -11.02
CA HIS A 200 -11.16 11.08 -11.01
C HIS A 200 -11.67 9.83 -10.30
N PHE A 201 -12.74 9.94 -9.47
CA PHE A 201 -13.24 8.85 -8.63
C PHE A 201 -14.74 8.58 -8.82
N GLN A 202 -15.22 8.65 -10.06
CA GLN A 202 -16.65 8.61 -10.43
C GLN A 202 -17.45 7.41 -9.91
N GLN A 203 -16.80 6.27 -9.67
CA GLN A 203 -17.45 5.02 -9.24
C GLN A 203 -17.31 4.76 -7.74
N THR A 204 -17.00 5.79 -6.95
CA THR A 204 -16.85 5.67 -5.50
C THR A 204 -18.07 6.22 -4.77
N SER A 205 -18.31 5.75 -3.55
CA SER A 205 -19.35 6.27 -2.67
C SER A 205 -19.15 7.75 -2.28
N SER A 206 -17.94 8.27 -2.46
CA SER A 206 -17.58 9.65 -2.14
C SER A 206 -18.16 10.68 -3.11
N VAL A 207 -18.64 10.28 -4.29
CA VAL A 207 -19.17 11.20 -5.31
C VAL A 207 -20.44 11.90 -4.83
N GLU A 208 -21.32 11.20 -4.11
CA GLU A 208 -22.53 11.75 -3.55
C GLU A 208 -22.24 12.96 -2.63
N GLU A 209 -21.33 12.78 -1.67
CA GLU A 209 -20.93 13.87 -0.77
C GLU A 209 -20.12 14.95 -1.49
N ALA A 210 -19.30 14.57 -2.47
CA ALA A 210 -18.56 15.54 -3.28
C ALA A 210 -19.50 16.52 -4.00
N LEU A 211 -20.61 16.03 -4.57
CA LEU A 211 -21.62 16.88 -5.21
C LEU A 211 -22.28 17.81 -4.21
N ALA A 212 -22.59 17.33 -3.00
CA ALA A 212 -23.14 18.16 -1.94
C ALA A 212 -22.18 19.28 -1.53
N ILE A 213 -20.90 18.94 -1.25
CA ILE A 213 -19.86 19.92 -0.89
C ILE A 213 -19.64 20.91 -2.03
N LEU A 214 -19.61 20.47 -3.28
CA LEU A 214 -19.43 21.32 -4.45
C LEU A 214 -20.55 22.33 -4.59
N SER A 215 -21.83 21.86 -4.51
CA SER A 215 -23.02 22.71 -4.58
C SER A 215 -23.00 23.75 -3.47
N LYS A 216 -22.76 23.33 -2.22
CA LYS A 216 -22.75 24.23 -1.05
C LYS A 216 -21.59 25.22 -1.09
N SER A 217 -20.42 24.80 -1.60
CA SER A 217 -19.28 25.70 -1.80
C SER A 217 -19.62 26.81 -2.80
N TYR A 218 -20.23 26.48 -3.92
CA TYR A 218 -20.65 27.48 -4.92
C TYR A 218 -21.77 28.39 -4.41
N GLU A 219 -22.67 27.89 -3.59
CA GLU A 219 -23.67 28.72 -2.90
C GLU A 219 -23.00 29.77 -2.00
N SER A 220 -22.01 29.34 -1.19
CA SER A 220 -21.24 30.23 -0.31
C SER A 220 -20.32 31.21 -1.07
N LEU A 221 -20.02 30.92 -2.34
CA LEU A 221 -19.27 31.80 -3.25
C LEU A 221 -20.18 32.72 -4.09
N GLU A 222 -21.49 32.78 -3.79
CA GLU A 222 -22.49 33.55 -4.53
C GLU A 222 -22.57 33.20 -6.03
N GLN A 223 -22.37 31.91 -6.36
CA GLN A 223 -22.44 31.38 -7.71
C GLN A 223 -23.64 30.44 -7.89
N PRO A 224 -24.89 30.97 -7.90
CA PRO A 224 -26.13 30.19 -7.83
C PRO A 224 -26.28 29.22 -9.02
N VAL A 225 -25.80 29.57 -10.21
CA VAL A 225 -25.91 28.71 -11.39
C VAL A 225 -25.07 27.44 -11.23
N LEU A 226 -23.86 27.56 -10.68
CA LEU A 226 -23.00 26.40 -10.45
C LEU A 226 -23.49 25.57 -9.26
N ALA A 227 -23.99 26.22 -8.21
CA ALA A 227 -24.62 25.56 -7.08
C ALA A 227 -25.81 24.69 -7.53
N ALA A 228 -26.72 25.27 -8.35
CA ALA A 228 -27.86 24.55 -8.90
C ALA A 228 -27.45 23.33 -9.72
N LYS A 229 -26.44 23.46 -10.61
CA LYS A 229 -25.93 22.31 -11.36
C LYS A 229 -25.44 21.18 -10.49
N GLY A 230 -24.70 21.48 -9.43
CA GLY A 230 -24.22 20.46 -8.47
C GLY A 230 -25.36 19.74 -7.77
N ARG A 231 -26.35 20.51 -7.29
CA ARG A 231 -27.55 19.98 -6.67
C ARG A 231 -28.42 19.14 -7.61
N ASP A 232 -28.61 19.60 -8.86
CA ASP A 232 -29.41 18.87 -9.83
C ASP A 232 -28.77 17.53 -10.21
N LEU A 233 -27.43 17.49 -10.36
CA LEU A 233 -26.68 16.24 -10.55
C LEU A 233 -26.81 15.31 -9.32
N LEU A 234 -26.74 15.85 -8.11
CA LEU A 234 -26.96 15.06 -6.89
C LEU A 234 -28.36 14.45 -6.87
N ARG A 235 -29.40 15.26 -7.12
CA ARG A 235 -30.80 14.80 -7.15
C ARG A 235 -31.05 13.77 -8.25
N GLN A 236 -30.47 13.95 -9.42
CA GLN A 236 -30.63 13.03 -10.54
C GLN A 236 -30.04 11.65 -10.26
N ASN A 237 -28.88 11.59 -9.61
CA ASN A 237 -28.16 10.32 -9.40
C ASN A 237 -28.48 9.70 -8.02
N TRP A 238 -28.81 10.51 -7.02
CA TRP A 238 -29.14 10.08 -5.65
C TRP A 238 -30.36 10.85 -5.15
N PRO A 239 -31.59 10.54 -5.62
CA PRO A 239 -32.82 11.25 -5.21
C PRO A 239 -33.08 11.15 -3.71
N ASP A 240 -32.68 10.05 -3.06
CA ASP A 240 -32.83 9.80 -1.63
C ASP A 240 -31.58 10.20 -0.83
N SER A 241 -30.73 11.05 -1.38
CA SER A 241 -29.50 11.48 -0.71
C SER A 241 -29.80 12.19 0.61
N LYS A 242 -29.10 11.80 1.67
CA LYS A 242 -29.18 12.49 2.97
C LYS A 242 -28.71 13.94 2.93
N TRP A 243 -28.07 14.36 1.85
CA TRP A 243 -27.58 15.72 1.64
C TRP A 243 -28.61 16.60 0.92
N LEU A 244 -29.76 16.06 0.55
CA LEU A 244 -30.88 16.82 -0.06
C LEU A 244 -31.94 17.07 0.98
N ASP A 245 -32.35 18.33 1.10
CA ASP A 245 -33.49 18.77 1.89
C ASP A 245 -34.36 19.64 1.00
N GLU A 246 -35.54 19.11 0.59
CA GLU A 246 -36.46 19.73 -0.38
C GLU A 246 -35.70 20.24 -1.63
N ASP A 247 -35.56 21.56 -1.74
CA ASP A 247 -34.94 22.21 -2.88
C ASP A 247 -33.51 22.69 -2.67
N GLN A 248 -32.90 22.32 -1.57
CA GLN A 248 -31.53 22.74 -1.22
C GLN A 248 -30.61 21.59 -0.84
N VAL A 249 -29.32 21.87 -0.79
CA VAL A 249 -28.34 20.97 -0.20
C VAL A 249 -28.16 21.33 1.27
N ALA A 250 -28.42 20.38 2.17
CA ALA A 250 -28.27 20.54 3.61
C ALA A 250 -27.03 19.72 4.09
N ILE A 251 -26.11 20.38 4.76
CA ILE A 251 -24.92 19.79 5.36
C ILE A 251 -24.84 20.26 6.81
N ASP A 252 -25.13 19.40 7.76
CA ASP A 252 -25.23 19.72 9.19
C ASP A 252 -23.97 20.39 9.77
N TRP A 253 -22.80 19.96 9.30
CA TRP A 253 -21.52 20.47 9.75
C TRP A 253 -21.00 21.68 8.95
N TRP A 254 -21.80 22.23 8.01
CA TRP A 254 -21.42 23.40 7.22
C TRP A 254 -21.37 24.66 8.10
N PRO A 255 -20.33 25.52 7.99
CA PRO A 255 -20.23 26.70 8.82
C PRO A 255 -21.36 27.68 8.51
N SER A 256 -22.12 28.09 9.55
CA SER A 256 -23.02 29.23 9.48
C SER A 256 -22.18 30.49 9.25
N GLY A 257 -22.52 31.27 8.23
CA GLY A 257 -21.71 32.35 7.62
C GLY A 257 -21.12 33.46 8.50
N GLU A 258 -21.32 33.45 9.81
CA GLU A 258 -20.71 34.42 10.72
C GLU A 258 -19.36 33.92 11.26
N ARG A 259 -18.28 34.43 10.69
CA ARG A 259 -16.97 34.31 11.29
C ARG A 259 -16.93 35.07 12.60
N ASN A 260 -16.97 34.35 13.71
CA ASN A 260 -16.76 34.95 15.01
C ASN A 260 -15.28 35.43 15.08
N TRP A 261 -15.04 36.74 15.27
CA TRP A 261 -13.72 37.34 15.38
C TRP A 261 -12.86 36.65 16.46
N LEU A 262 -13.48 36.07 17.47
CA LEU A 262 -12.85 35.26 18.51
C LEU A 262 -12.23 33.96 17.98
N SER A 263 -12.82 33.32 16.98
CA SER A 263 -12.24 32.11 16.37
C SER A 263 -10.98 32.42 15.54
N LEU A 264 -10.89 33.63 14.99
CA LEU A 264 -9.69 34.13 14.31
C LEU A 264 -8.53 34.38 15.28
N LEU A 265 -8.81 34.85 16.51
CA LEU A 265 -7.79 35.10 17.53
C LEU A 265 -7.29 33.81 18.21
N THR A 266 -8.15 32.81 18.33
CA THR A 266 -7.82 31.55 19.01
C THR A 266 -7.39 30.43 18.06
N PHE A 267 -7.24 30.70 16.76
CA PHE A 267 -6.91 29.69 15.74
C PHE A 267 -7.79 28.43 15.83
N ASP A 268 -9.07 28.57 16.20
CA ASP A 268 -10.01 27.46 16.41
C ASP A 268 -9.59 26.41 17.47
N LEU A 269 -8.68 26.77 18.40
CA LEU A 269 -8.19 25.87 19.46
C LEU A 269 -9.20 25.64 20.60
N LEU A 270 -10.35 26.35 20.60
CA LEU A 270 -11.37 26.29 21.65
C LEU A 270 -12.72 25.70 21.18
N LYS A 271 -12.69 24.88 20.10
CA LYS A 271 -13.86 24.08 19.69
C LYS A 271 -13.68 22.62 20.00
#